data_1759e05a99c0796a149ef715726aa323
#
_entry.id   1759e05a99c0796a149ef715726aa323
#
_cell.length_a   1.000
_cell.length_b   1.000
_cell.length_c   1.000
_cell.angle_alpha   90.00
_cell.angle_beta   90.00
_cell.angle_gamma   90.00
#
_symmetry.space_group_name_H-M   'P 1'
#
loop_
_entity.id
_entity.type
_entity.pdbx_description
1 polymer ?
#
loop_
_entity_poly.entity_id
_entity_poly.type
_entity_poly.pdbx_seq_one_letter_code
_entity_poly.pdbx_strand_id
1 'polypeptide(L)'
;MPPPYLRLVGRYAPRTGGQMDEFDDDRGSSAKRDRGARLLRVAAVLKGHPDGIRAEDLAVRLGISRRTAYRDLKALEGELRLPTWSDGKRWGILDSAFLPPLKLTTSEAMAVFLATRLMVRYADKYDPDLASAFEKLAEGLPSALSEHVHRSLDVLQRAGRDPAFVERVHDLTRAWAEQRVVEFAYEPARYEGRAAGTRRATVRPYLIEPSTQTHALYLIGWDEGRGGLRTFKIERIADVSVTPRRFEPPEPGTIETMLRQAWDIIADQPPVEVELRFSAAVAGRVAEAIWHSSQRTEAGPDGTLLWRATVSGTIELRLWVLSWGDDVEVLAPTALRDDVRETYRRALARLS
;
A
#
# COMPACT_ATOMS: atom_id res chain seq x y z
N MET A 1 -13.63 21.47 -5.28
CA MET A 1 -13.44 20.78 -6.58
C MET A 1 -12.72 19.48 -6.29
N PRO A 2 -13.24 18.31 -6.67
CA PRO A 2 -12.53 17.04 -6.49
C PRO A 2 -11.36 16.93 -7.47
N PRO A 3 -10.29 16.18 -7.14
CA PRO A 3 -9.10 16.06 -7.95
C PRO A 3 -9.35 15.33 -9.27
N PRO A 4 -8.56 15.59 -10.34
CA PRO A 4 -8.88 15.26 -11.74
C PRO A 4 -8.81 13.78 -12.14
N TYR A 5 -8.44 12.87 -11.28
CA TYR A 5 -8.31 11.43 -11.61
C TYR A 5 -9.60 10.59 -11.38
N LEU A 6 -10.73 11.22 -11.01
CA LEU A 6 -12.03 10.54 -10.86
C LEU A 6 -12.95 10.69 -12.09
N ARG A 7 -12.44 11.05 -13.26
CA ARG A 7 -13.21 11.20 -14.51
C ARG A 7 -12.71 10.31 -15.64
N LEU A 8 -12.65 9.02 -15.43
CA LEU A 8 -12.50 8.06 -16.54
C LEU A 8 -13.31 6.79 -16.32
N VAL A 9 -14.63 6.97 -16.12
CA VAL A 9 -15.61 5.92 -16.42
C VAL A 9 -16.56 6.51 -17.45
N GLY A 10 -16.11 6.54 -18.70
CA GLY A 10 -16.84 6.97 -19.88
C GLY A 10 -17.25 5.78 -20.73
N ARG A 11 -18.50 5.42 -20.66
CA ARG A 11 -19.41 4.87 -21.69
C ARG A 11 -18.73 4.12 -22.85
N TYR A 12 -18.73 2.80 -22.77
CA TYR A 12 -18.65 1.95 -23.95
C TYR A 12 -20.08 1.74 -24.48
N ALA A 13 -20.38 2.38 -25.60
CA ALA A 13 -21.58 2.11 -26.41
C ALA A 13 -21.27 0.97 -27.39
N PRO A 14 -22.14 -0.05 -27.56
CA PRO A 14 -21.91 -1.10 -28.52
C PRO A 14 -22.14 -0.58 -29.95
N ARG A 15 -21.21 -0.85 -30.85
CA ARG A 15 -21.41 -0.72 -32.29
C ARG A 15 -22.27 -1.89 -32.79
N THR A 16 -23.40 -1.58 -33.35
CA THR A 16 -24.23 -2.50 -34.13
C THR A 16 -23.77 -2.55 -35.59
N GLY A 17 -23.71 -3.76 -36.15
CA GLY A 17 -23.86 -4.03 -37.57
C GLY A 17 -22.67 -4.69 -38.25
N GLY A 18 -22.81 -5.95 -38.61
CA GLY A 18 -21.96 -6.71 -39.54
C GLY A 18 -22.30 -8.21 -39.55
N GLN A 19 -22.87 -8.64 -40.63
CA GLN A 19 -23.47 -9.92 -41.05
C GLN A 19 -22.87 -11.22 -40.50
N MET A 20 -23.82 -12.16 -40.37
CA MET A 20 -23.68 -13.60 -40.06
C MET A 20 -22.78 -14.33 -41.07
N ASP A 21 -21.94 -15.22 -40.53
CA ASP A 21 -21.61 -16.49 -41.15
C ASP A 21 -21.54 -17.57 -40.06
N GLU A 22 -22.20 -18.71 -40.37
CA GLU A 22 -22.43 -19.86 -39.54
C GLU A 22 -21.08 -20.55 -39.15
N PHE A 23 -20.86 -20.74 -37.85
CA PHE A 23 -20.05 -21.85 -37.33
C PHE A 23 -20.73 -22.40 -36.06
N ASP A 24 -21.23 -23.63 -36.20
CA ASP A 24 -22.01 -24.39 -35.22
C ASP A 24 -21.06 -25.13 -34.24
N ASP A 25 -20.32 -24.36 -33.40
CA ASP A 25 -19.53 -24.95 -32.28
C ASP A 25 -19.48 -24.07 -31.01
N ASP A 26 -20.35 -23.10 -30.86
CA ASP A 26 -20.23 -22.04 -29.79
C ASP A 26 -21.10 -22.31 -28.54
N ARG A 27 -21.95 -23.34 -28.51
CA ARG A 27 -22.82 -23.61 -27.34
C ARG A 27 -22.06 -24.14 -26.14
N GLY A 28 -20.96 -24.88 -26.35
CA GLY A 28 -20.09 -25.40 -25.29
C GLY A 28 -19.19 -24.33 -24.64
N SER A 29 -18.72 -23.38 -25.44
CA SER A 29 -17.80 -22.29 -25.01
C SER A 29 -18.55 -21.20 -24.24
N SER A 30 -19.78 -20.85 -24.67
CA SER A 30 -20.61 -19.85 -23.97
C SER A 30 -21.08 -20.35 -22.59
N ALA A 31 -21.50 -21.61 -22.49
CA ALA A 31 -21.98 -22.21 -21.24
C ALA A 31 -20.84 -22.36 -20.21
N LYS A 32 -19.59 -22.63 -20.65
CA LYS A 32 -18.40 -22.69 -19.78
C LYS A 32 -17.99 -21.31 -19.30
N ARG A 33 -18.00 -20.30 -20.17
CA ARG A 33 -17.72 -18.90 -19.81
C ARG A 33 -18.71 -18.36 -18.80
N ASP A 34 -19.99 -18.67 -18.99
CA ASP A 34 -21.09 -18.25 -18.12
C ASP A 34 -21.01 -18.93 -16.74
N ARG A 35 -20.55 -20.19 -16.69
CA ARG A 35 -20.32 -20.94 -15.45
C ARG A 35 -19.14 -20.36 -14.66
N GLY A 36 -18.02 -20.08 -15.28
CA GLY A 36 -16.86 -19.48 -14.61
C GLY A 36 -17.19 -18.11 -14.00
N ALA A 37 -17.86 -17.25 -14.75
CA ALA A 37 -18.31 -15.95 -14.26
C ALA A 37 -19.30 -16.07 -13.09
N ARG A 38 -20.12 -17.11 -13.08
CA ARG A 38 -21.04 -17.38 -11.97
C ARG A 38 -20.31 -17.86 -10.72
N LEU A 39 -19.35 -18.77 -10.84
CA LEU A 39 -18.54 -19.25 -9.72
C LEU A 39 -17.77 -18.09 -9.04
N LEU A 40 -17.24 -17.14 -9.81
CA LEU A 40 -16.61 -15.95 -9.27
C LEU A 40 -17.60 -15.07 -8.48
N ARG A 41 -18.85 -14.95 -8.97
CA ARG A 41 -19.91 -14.23 -8.21
C ARG A 41 -20.27 -14.95 -6.91
N VAL A 42 -20.34 -16.27 -6.92
CA VAL A 42 -20.54 -17.08 -5.71
C VAL A 42 -19.44 -16.83 -4.70
N ALA A 43 -18.19 -16.88 -5.13
CA ALA A 43 -17.03 -16.61 -4.26
C ALA A 43 -17.07 -15.20 -3.66
N ALA A 44 -17.41 -14.19 -4.46
CA ALA A 44 -17.55 -12.80 -3.99
C ALA A 44 -18.65 -12.64 -2.93
N VAL A 45 -19.80 -13.31 -3.13
CA VAL A 45 -20.89 -13.29 -2.14
C VAL A 45 -20.46 -13.97 -0.84
N LEU A 46 -19.80 -15.14 -0.90
CA LEU A 46 -19.30 -15.84 0.28
C LEU A 46 -18.30 -15.00 1.08
N LYS A 47 -17.40 -14.30 0.37
CA LYS A 47 -16.40 -13.41 1.00
C LYS A 47 -17.06 -12.25 1.75
N GLY A 48 -18.18 -11.73 1.26
CA GLY A 48 -18.96 -10.69 1.93
C GLY A 48 -19.81 -11.20 3.12
N HIS A 49 -19.75 -12.51 3.43
CA HIS A 49 -20.50 -13.13 4.52
C HIS A 49 -19.55 -14.00 5.39
N PRO A 50 -18.77 -13.41 6.28
CA PRO A 50 -17.81 -14.14 7.11
C PRO A 50 -18.46 -15.24 7.97
N ASP A 51 -19.70 -15.00 8.41
CA ASP A 51 -20.48 -15.97 9.20
C ASP A 51 -21.20 -17.02 8.33
N GLY A 52 -20.89 -17.06 7.04
CA GLY A 52 -21.48 -17.96 6.07
C GLY A 52 -22.89 -17.58 5.62
N ILE A 53 -23.28 -18.04 4.44
CA ILE A 53 -24.59 -17.84 3.82
C ILE A 53 -25.26 -19.18 3.52
N ARG A 54 -26.60 -19.26 3.63
CA ARG A 54 -27.33 -20.46 3.22
C ARG A 54 -27.41 -20.58 1.71
N ALA A 55 -27.45 -21.79 1.20
CA ALA A 55 -27.55 -22.03 -0.24
C ALA A 55 -28.83 -21.44 -0.86
N GLU A 56 -29.92 -21.36 -0.08
CA GLU A 56 -31.18 -20.73 -0.49
C GLU A 56 -31.00 -19.22 -0.69
N ASP A 57 -30.38 -18.54 0.28
CA ASP A 57 -30.18 -17.09 0.25
C ASP A 57 -29.21 -16.70 -0.88
N LEU A 58 -28.20 -17.53 -1.10
CA LEU A 58 -27.26 -17.40 -2.22
C LEU A 58 -28.01 -17.55 -3.57
N ALA A 59 -28.89 -18.53 -3.67
CA ALA A 59 -29.69 -18.78 -4.89
C ALA A 59 -30.58 -17.57 -5.24
N VAL A 60 -31.27 -17.01 -4.24
CA VAL A 60 -32.08 -15.80 -4.41
C VAL A 60 -31.25 -14.63 -4.85
N ARG A 61 -30.12 -14.40 -4.18
CA ARG A 61 -29.24 -13.24 -4.45
C ARG A 61 -28.63 -13.27 -5.86
N LEU A 62 -28.33 -14.46 -6.36
CA LEU A 62 -27.71 -14.63 -7.69
C LEU A 62 -28.70 -14.92 -8.80
N GLY A 63 -30.01 -15.06 -8.49
CA GLY A 63 -31.05 -15.36 -9.46
C GLY A 63 -30.91 -16.76 -10.07
N ILE A 64 -30.40 -17.76 -9.30
CA ILE A 64 -30.18 -19.13 -9.76
C ILE A 64 -31.01 -20.13 -8.95
N SER A 65 -31.14 -21.37 -9.47
CA SER A 65 -31.84 -22.41 -8.71
C SER A 65 -31.01 -22.86 -7.50
N ARG A 66 -31.69 -23.33 -6.43
CA ARG A 66 -31.02 -23.92 -5.24
C ARG A 66 -30.06 -25.07 -5.62
N ARG A 67 -30.50 -25.93 -6.59
CA ARG A 67 -29.64 -27.01 -7.11
C ARG A 67 -28.35 -26.47 -7.75
N THR A 68 -28.44 -25.37 -8.50
CA THR A 68 -27.30 -24.71 -9.10
C THR A 68 -26.42 -24.12 -8.06
N ALA A 69 -26.95 -23.45 -7.02
CA ALA A 69 -26.19 -22.89 -5.92
C ALA A 69 -25.37 -23.98 -5.19
N TYR A 70 -25.97 -25.11 -4.84
CA TYR A 70 -25.25 -26.24 -4.21
C TYR A 70 -24.15 -26.80 -5.09
N ARG A 71 -24.40 -26.95 -6.39
CA ARG A 71 -23.41 -27.44 -7.35
C ARG A 71 -22.23 -26.47 -7.48
N ASP A 72 -22.53 -25.17 -7.53
CA ASP A 72 -21.52 -24.14 -7.67
C ASP A 72 -20.70 -23.99 -6.36
N LEU A 73 -21.31 -24.09 -5.18
CA LEU A 73 -20.63 -24.12 -3.88
C LEU A 73 -19.61 -25.28 -3.82
N LYS A 74 -20.01 -26.48 -4.24
CA LYS A 74 -19.08 -27.62 -4.29
C LYS A 74 -17.98 -27.48 -5.36
N ALA A 75 -18.26 -26.74 -6.43
CA ALA A 75 -17.31 -26.51 -7.50
C ALA A 75 -16.22 -25.47 -7.14
N LEU A 76 -16.45 -24.61 -6.14
CA LEU A 76 -15.46 -23.62 -5.71
C LEU A 76 -14.16 -24.25 -5.28
N GLU A 77 -14.20 -25.33 -4.52
CA GLU A 77 -13.02 -26.03 -4.05
C GLU A 77 -12.32 -26.79 -5.19
N GLY A 78 -13.08 -27.48 -6.02
CA GLY A 78 -12.54 -28.31 -7.11
C GLY A 78 -12.03 -27.50 -8.32
N GLU A 79 -12.73 -26.43 -8.71
CA GLU A 79 -12.43 -25.68 -9.96
C GLU A 79 -11.66 -24.39 -9.70
N LEU A 80 -11.92 -23.69 -8.57
CA LEU A 80 -11.25 -22.45 -8.23
C LEU A 80 -10.20 -22.62 -7.10
N ARG A 81 -10.08 -23.83 -6.56
CA ARG A 81 -9.18 -24.14 -5.42
C ARG A 81 -9.40 -23.22 -4.22
N LEU A 82 -10.61 -22.72 -4.04
CA LEU A 82 -10.97 -21.88 -2.91
C LEU A 82 -11.36 -22.78 -1.74
N PRO A 83 -10.66 -22.73 -0.60
CA PRO A 83 -11.01 -23.51 0.57
C PRO A 83 -12.34 -23.03 1.12
N THR A 84 -13.35 -23.91 1.10
CA THR A 84 -14.68 -23.62 1.63
C THR A 84 -14.92 -24.41 2.92
N TRP A 85 -15.78 -23.86 3.78
CA TRP A 85 -16.32 -24.58 4.92
C TRP A 85 -17.84 -24.67 4.85
N SER A 86 -18.40 -25.67 5.49
CA SER A 86 -19.85 -25.79 5.67
C SER A 86 -20.15 -26.43 7.03
N ASP A 87 -21.13 -25.87 7.73
CA ASP A 87 -21.71 -26.44 8.96
C ASP A 87 -22.97 -27.30 8.67
N GLY A 88 -23.20 -27.62 7.42
CA GLY A 88 -24.39 -28.34 6.93
C GLY A 88 -25.59 -27.45 6.61
N LYS A 89 -25.59 -26.19 7.03
CA LYS A 89 -26.64 -25.21 6.75
C LYS A 89 -26.09 -23.98 6.02
N ARG A 90 -24.91 -23.53 6.40
CA ARG A 90 -24.23 -22.37 5.82
C ARG A 90 -22.97 -22.79 5.13
N TRP A 91 -22.56 -21.98 4.18
CA TRP A 91 -21.32 -22.10 3.43
C TRP A 91 -20.55 -20.80 3.53
N GLY A 92 -19.26 -20.91 3.75
CA GLY A 92 -18.33 -19.79 3.76
C GLY A 92 -17.01 -20.16 3.11
N ILE A 93 -16.16 -19.17 2.86
CA ILE A 93 -14.77 -19.39 2.51
C ILE A 93 -14.00 -19.47 3.80
N LEU A 94 -13.14 -20.49 3.95
CA LEU A 94 -12.18 -20.52 5.06
C LEU A 94 -11.30 -19.29 4.94
N ASP A 95 -11.27 -18.53 6.03
CA ASP A 95 -10.67 -17.20 6.09
C ASP A 95 -9.33 -17.19 5.39
N SER A 96 -9.31 -16.56 4.41
CA SER A 96 -8.47 -16.14 3.83
C SER A 96 -7.76 -15.83 2.77
N ALA A 97 -7.08 -16.16 2.53
CA ALA A 97 -5.83 -16.03 1.85
C ALA A 97 -5.90 -15.84 0.34
N PHE A 98 -7.00 -15.97 -0.33
CA PHE A 98 -7.09 -15.85 -1.77
C PHE A 98 -8.10 -14.80 -2.23
N LEU A 99 -7.62 -13.82 -2.98
CA LEU A 99 -8.49 -12.97 -3.78
C LEU A 99 -9.11 -13.79 -4.92
N PRO A 100 -10.37 -13.49 -5.33
CA PRO A 100 -10.91 -14.05 -6.57
C PRO A 100 -9.96 -13.74 -7.73
N PRO A 101 -9.90 -14.59 -8.78
CA PRO A 101 -9.07 -14.31 -9.95
C PRO A 101 -9.33 -12.91 -10.49
N LEU A 102 -8.32 -12.06 -10.47
CA LEU A 102 -8.37 -10.72 -11.05
C LEU A 102 -8.07 -10.85 -12.55
N LYS A 103 -8.96 -10.29 -13.37
CA LYS A 103 -8.72 -10.15 -14.80
C LYS A 103 -8.05 -8.81 -15.03
N LEU A 104 -6.74 -8.83 -15.24
CA LEU A 104 -5.96 -7.66 -15.60
C LEU A 104 -5.68 -7.68 -17.11
N THR A 105 -5.76 -6.54 -17.75
CA THR A 105 -5.16 -6.33 -19.06
C THR A 105 -3.64 -6.31 -18.92
N THR A 106 -2.92 -6.53 -20.03
CA THR A 106 -1.45 -6.45 -20.04
C THR A 106 -0.95 -5.10 -19.48
N SER A 107 -1.61 -4.00 -19.84
CA SER A 107 -1.24 -2.66 -19.38
C SER A 107 -1.47 -2.48 -17.87
N GLU A 108 -2.57 -2.99 -17.32
CA GLU A 108 -2.85 -2.95 -15.88
C GLU A 108 -1.86 -3.82 -15.11
N ALA A 109 -1.56 -5.03 -15.59
CA ALA A 109 -0.56 -5.91 -14.99
C ALA A 109 0.83 -5.26 -14.98
N MET A 110 1.23 -4.60 -16.08
CA MET A 110 2.48 -3.87 -16.16
C MET A 110 2.51 -2.65 -15.24
N ALA A 111 1.42 -1.91 -15.09
CA ALA A 111 1.34 -0.78 -14.17
C ALA A 111 1.55 -1.23 -12.72
N VAL A 112 0.88 -2.31 -12.28
CA VAL A 112 1.07 -2.92 -10.96
C VAL A 112 2.51 -3.40 -10.78
N PHE A 113 3.07 -4.10 -11.78
CA PHE A 113 4.45 -4.57 -11.73
C PHE A 113 5.45 -3.42 -11.59
N LEU A 114 5.33 -2.35 -12.39
CA LEU A 114 6.26 -1.22 -12.34
C LEU A 114 6.18 -0.47 -11.00
N ALA A 115 4.98 -0.27 -10.46
CA ALA A 115 4.80 0.32 -9.13
C ALA A 115 5.46 -0.54 -8.05
N THR A 116 5.23 -1.86 -8.09
CA THR A 116 5.82 -2.79 -7.11
C THR A 116 7.33 -2.92 -7.30
N ARG A 117 7.84 -2.88 -8.54
CA ARG A 117 9.29 -2.90 -8.82
C ARG A 117 10.01 -1.69 -8.24
N LEU A 118 9.37 -0.52 -8.21
CA LEU A 118 9.92 0.64 -7.51
C LEU A 118 10.16 0.32 -6.04
N MET A 119 9.20 -0.34 -5.39
CA MET A 119 9.34 -0.79 -4.00
C MET A 119 10.44 -1.84 -3.83
N VAL A 120 10.53 -2.83 -4.72
CA VAL A 120 11.56 -3.89 -4.69
C VAL A 120 12.99 -3.32 -4.76
N ARG A 121 13.21 -2.22 -5.48
CA ARG A 121 14.54 -1.57 -5.54
C ARG A 121 15.05 -1.07 -4.19
N TYR A 122 14.13 -0.84 -3.27
CA TYR A 122 14.41 -0.36 -1.91
C TYR A 122 14.18 -1.43 -0.84
N ALA A 123 13.72 -2.64 -1.24
CA ALA A 123 13.50 -3.72 -0.28
C ALA A 123 14.84 -4.35 0.13
N ASP A 124 15.22 -4.15 1.38
CA ASP A 124 16.41 -4.77 1.96
C ASP A 124 16.18 -6.23 2.35
N LYS A 125 14.92 -6.69 2.32
CA LYS A 125 14.50 -8.01 2.78
C LYS A 125 13.70 -8.75 1.70
N TYR A 126 13.93 -10.06 1.64
CA TYR A 126 13.15 -10.96 0.80
C TYR A 126 11.73 -11.10 1.35
N ASP A 127 10.75 -10.86 0.51
CA ASP A 127 9.34 -11.08 0.79
C ASP A 127 8.82 -12.22 -0.11
N PRO A 128 8.45 -13.38 0.48
CA PRO A 128 7.96 -14.54 -0.28
C PRO A 128 6.61 -14.29 -0.94
N ASP A 129 5.74 -13.46 -0.35
CA ASP A 129 4.43 -13.15 -0.92
C ASP A 129 4.56 -12.25 -2.13
N LEU A 130 5.46 -11.28 -2.08
CA LEU A 130 5.80 -10.43 -3.21
C LEU A 130 6.40 -11.24 -4.36
N ALA A 131 7.30 -12.19 -4.05
CA ALA A 131 7.88 -13.10 -5.03
C ALA A 131 6.78 -13.95 -5.70
N SER A 132 5.90 -14.57 -4.91
CA SER A 132 4.77 -15.36 -5.40
C SER A 132 3.79 -14.54 -6.24
N ALA A 133 3.52 -13.29 -5.86
CA ALA A 133 2.67 -12.39 -6.63
C ALA A 133 3.28 -12.07 -8.01
N PHE A 134 4.60 -11.84 -8.06
CA PHE A 134 5.30 -11.61 -9.32
C PHE A 134 5.31 -12.84 -10.24
N GLU A 135 5.51 -14.04 -9.70
CA GLU A 135 5.42 -15.29 -10.47
C GLU A 135 4.04 -15.41 -11.12
N LYS A 136 2.96 -15.21 -10.37
CA LYS A 136 1.59 -15.25 -10.89
C LYS A 136 1.32 -14.18 -11.96
N LEU A 137 1.88 -12.98 -11.80
CA LEU A 137 1.78 -11.94 -12.84
C LEU A 137 2.56 -12.34 -14.09
N ALA A 138 3.76 -12.92 -13.94
CA ALA A 138 4.60 -13.35 -15.05
C ALA A 138 3.94 -14.42 -15.93
N GLU A 139 3.19 -15.35 -15.33
CA GLU A 139 2.46 -16.40 -16.04
C GLU A 139 1.44 -15.87 -17.06
N GLY A 140 0.85 -14.70 -16.78
CA GLY A 140 -0.18 -14.06 -17.64
C GLY A 140 0.39 -13.08 -18.68
N LEU A 141 1.70 -12.81 -18.69
CA LEU A 141 2.30 -11.79 -19.53
C LEU A 141 2.94 -12.39 -20.81
N PRO A 142 3.02 -11.60 -21.91
CA PRO A 142 3.84 -11.95 -23.07
C PRO A 142 5.30 -12.19 -22.66
N SER A 143 6.00 -13.11 -23.37
CA SER A 143 7.34 -13.62 -23.01
C SER A 143 8.36 -12.52 -22.68
N ALA A 144 8.46 -11.50 -23.52
CA ALA A 144 9.41 -10.39 -23.30
C ALA A 144 9.16 -9.63 -21.98
N LEU A 145 7.91 -9.47 -21.56
CA LEU A 145 7.53 -8.84 -20.29
C LEU A 145 7.71 -9.80 -19.12
N SER A 146 7.35 -11.07 -19.30
CA SER A 146 7.57 -12.14 -18.32
C SER A 146 9.04 -12.27 -17.94
N GLU A 147 9.97 -12.29 -18.91
CA GLU A 147 11.41 -12.28 -18.65
C GLU A 147 11.87 -11.07 -17.82
N HIS A 148 11.25 -9.90 -18.03
CA HIS A 148 11.58 -8.72 -17.24
C HIS A 148 11.12 -8.84 -15.78
N VAL A 149 9.96 -9.47 -15.55
CA VAL A 149 9.47 -9.79 -14.20
C VAL A 149 10.41 -10.77 -13.51
N HIS A 150 10.82 -11.87 -14.19
CA HIS A 150 11.74 -12.87 -13.63
C HIS A 150 13.09 -12.26 -13.24
N ARG A 151 13.67 -11.37 -14.06
CA ARG A 151 14.90 -10.64 -13.67
C ARG A 151 14.73 -9.79 -12.41
N SER A 152 13.54 -9.27 -12.16
CA SER A 152 13.26 -8.54 -10.90
C SER A 152 13.10 -9.48 -9.72
N LEU A 153 12.55 -10.67 -9.92
CA LEU A 153 12.51 -11.74 -8.91
C LEU A 153 13.92 -12.19 -8.50
N ASP A 154 14.84 -12.33 -9.44
CA ASP A 154 16.24 -12.68 -9.15
C ASP A 154 16.91 -11.67 -8.21
N VAL A 155 16.58 -10.38 -8.36
CA VAL A 155 17.06 -9.31 -7.46
C VAL A 155 16.44 -9.47 -6.08
N LEU A 156 15.13 -9.66 -5.99
CA LEU A 156 14.42 -9.85 -4.73
C LEU A 156 14.89 -11.07 -3.97
N GLN A 157 15.17 -12.19 -4.65
CA GLN A 157 15.66 -13.44 -4.06
C GLN A 157 17.07 -13.30 -3.43
N ARG A 158 17.85 -12.29 -3.82
CA ARG A 158 19.16 -12.00 -3.24
C ARG A 158 19.08 -11.15 -1.97
N ALA A 159 17.93 -10.56 -1.68
CA ALA A 159 17.71 -9.83 -0.44
C ALA A 159 17.78 -10.75 0.79
N GLY A 160 18.17 -10.21 1.91
CA GLY A 160 18.29 -10.95 3.17
C GLY A 160 16.95 -11.54 3.60
N ARG A 161 16.96 -12.79 4.07
CA ARG A 161 15.77 -13.44 4.62
C ARG A 161 15.58 -13.08 6.09
N ASP A 162 14.41 -12.59 6.43
CA ASP A 162 13.99 -12.30 7.82
C ASP A 162 12.57 -12.88 8.05
N PRO A 163 12.47 -14.18 8.36
CA PRO A 163 11.16 -14.81 8.59
C PRO A 163 10.35 -14.13 9.69
N ALA A 164 11.02 -13.65 10.74
CA ALA A 164 10.35 -12.96 11.83
C ALA A 164 9.76 -11.60 11.40
N PHE A 165 10.41 -10.91 10.45
CA PHE A 165 9.84 -9.70 9.84
C PHE A 165 8.60 -10.03 9.00
N VAL A 166 8.65 -11.07 8.17
CA VAL A 166 7.52 -11.51 7.34
C VAL A 166 6.33 -11.88 8.23
N GLU A 167 6.55 -12.65 9.30
CA GLU A 167 5.50 -13.01 10.25
C GLU A 167 4.88 -11.77 10.92
N ARG A 168 5.70 -10.79 11.34
CA ARG A 168 5.20 -9.52 11.87
C ARG A 168 4.32 -8.77 10.88
N VAL A 169 4.75 -8.67 9.62
CA VAL A 169 3.96 -8.02 8.57
C VAL A 169 2.62 -8.74 8.36
N HIS A 170 2.63 -10.07 8.34
CA HIS A 170 1.41 -10.88 8.22
C HIS A 170 0.45 -10.64 9.39
N ASP A 171 0.94 -10.69 10.63
CA ASP A 171 0.12 -10.50 11.83
C ASP A 171 -0.48 -9.09 11.87
N LEU A 172 0.31 -8.08 11.55
CA LEU A 172 -0.16 -6.69 11.53
C LEU A 172 -1.16 -6.44 10.38
N THR A 173 -0.91 -7.01 9.20
CA THR A 173 -1.84 -6.93 8.06
C THR A 173 -3.16 -7.61 8.37
N ARG A 174 -3.11 -8.80 8.97
CA ARG A 174 -4.31 -9.53 9.42
C ARG A 174 -5.08 -8.73 10.47
N ALA A 175 -4.40 -8.20 11.48
CA ALA A 175 -5.04 -7.41 12.53
C ALA A 175 -5.70 -6.14 11.97
N TRP A 176 -5.06 -5.48 11.02
CA TRP A 176 -5.65 -4.34 10.31
C TRP A 176 -6.89 -4.74 9.51
N ALA A 177 -6.80 -5.81 8.70
CA ALA A 177 -7.93 -6.29 7.89
C ALA A 177 -9.13 -6.75 8.74
N GLU A 178 -8.87 -7.38 9.89
CA GLU A 178 -9.90 -7.86 10.83
C GLU A 178 -10.34 -6.81 11.87
N GLN A 179 -9.75 -5.61 11.82
CA GLN A 179 -9.99 -4.52 12.79
C GLN A 179 -9.75 -4.97 14.24
N ARG A 180 -8.61 -5.66 14.48
CA ARG A 180 -8.22 -6.16 15.80
C ARG A 180 -7.11 -5.31 16.40
N VAL A 181 -7.24 -5.04 17.69
CA VAL A 181 -6.20 -4.37 18.48
C VAL A 181 -4.98 -5.28 18.60
N VAL A 182 -3.79 -4.72 18.43
CA VAL A 182 -2.51 -5.42 18.59
C VAL A 182 -1.75 -4.89 19.78
N GLU A 183 -1.00 -5.78 20.42
CA GLU A 183 -0.04 -5.46 21.47
C GLU A 183 1.35 -5.90 21.02
N PHE A 184 2.35 -5.05 21.25
CA PHE A 184 3.72 -5.36 20.88
C PHE A 184 4.73 -4.59 21.73
N ALA A 185 5.97 -5.08 21.74
CA ALA A 185 7.13 -4.35 22.24
C ALA A 185 7.68 -3.47 21.11
N TYR A 186 7.99 -2.22 21.41
CA TYR A 186 8.53 -1.25 20.46
C TYR A 186 9.82 -0.62 20.96
N GLU A 187 10.85 -0.64 20.13
CA GLU A 187 12.12 0.04 20.37
C GLU A 187 12.20 1.30 19.50
N PRO A 188 11.93 2.50 20.02
CA PRO A 188 12.02 3.75 19.25
C PRO A 188 13.42 4.02 18.74
N ALA A 189 13.53 4.86 17.69
CA ALA A 189 14.83 5.32 17.23
C ALA A 189 15.60 6.05 18.34
N ARG A 190 16.90 5.82 18.36
CA ARG A 190 17.81 6.64 19.17
C ARG A 190 18.03 7.96 18.44
N TYR A 191 17.39 9.01 18.90
CA TYR A 191 17.71 10.37 18.47
C TYR A 191 18.62 11.02 19.50
N GLU A 192 19.69 11.67 19.07
CA GLU A 192 20.62 12.47 19.89
C GLU A 192 21.25 11.72 21.09
N GLY A 193 21.57 10.44 20.91
CA GLY A 193 22.25 9.65 21.96
C GLY A 193 21.37 9.22 23.14
N ARG A 194 20.10 9.60 23.19
CA ARG A 194 19.16 9.11 24.19
C ARG A 194 18.58 7.76 23.76
N ALA A 195 18.91 6.71 24.50
CA ALA A 195 18.25 5.43 24.37
C ALA A 195 16.81 5.58 24.91
N ALA A 196 15.84 5.62 24.04
CA ALA A 196 14.46 5.37 24.46
C ALA A 196 14.37 3.86 24.70
N GLY A 197 14.09 3.44 25.95
CA GLY A 197 13.93 2.02 26.30
C GLY A 197 12.79 1.38 25.53
N THR A 198 12.86 0.06 25.36
CA THR A 198 11.74 -0.73 24.82
C THR A 198 10.47 -0.50 25.64
N ARG A 199 9.36 -0.23 24.96
CA ARG A 199 8.04 -0.05 25.61
C ARG A 199 7.01 -0.99 25.01
N ARG A 200 6.04 -1.38 25.79
CA ARG A 200 4.84 -2.03 25.24
C ARG A 200 3.89 -0.96 24.69
N ALA A 201 3.26 -1.29 23.58
CA ALA A 201 2.23 -0.47 22.96
C ALA A 201 0.99 -1.34 22.70
N THR A 202 -0.18 -0.74 22.90
CA THR A 202 -1.50 -1.31 22.56
C THR A 202 -2.06 -0.40 21.46
N VAL A 203 -2.21 -0.94 20.27
CA VAL A 203 -2.46 -0.13 19.06
C VAL A 203 -3.64 -0.66 18.26
N ARG A 204 -4.48 0.24 17.78
CA ARG A 204 -5.48 -0.02 16.74
C ARG A 204 -4.81 0.22 15.39
N PRO A 205 -4.49 -0.83 14.61
CA PRO A 205 -3.81 -0.68 13.32
C PRO A 205 -4.77 -0.09 12.27
N TYR A 206 -4.40 1.02 11.66
CA TYR A 206 -5.23 1.70 10.67
C TYR A 206 -4.68 1.59 9.26
N LEU A 207 -3.36 1.54 9.10
CA LEU A 207 -2.70 1.47 7.80
C LEU A 207 -1.28 0.92 7.95
N ILE A 208 -0.80 0.19 6.95
CA ILE A 208 0.62 -0.12 6.75
C ILE A 208 1.08 0.67 5.54
N GLU A 209 2.06 1.55 5.74
CA GLU A 209 2.54 2.48 4.70
C GLU A 209 4.04 2.31 4.48
N PRO A 210 4.49 2.18 3.22
CA PRO A 210 5.91 2.18 2.90
C PRO A 210 6.48 3.61 2.89
N SER A 211 7.66 3.79 3.47
CA SER A 211 8.43 5.03 3.42
C SER A 211 9.42 5.00 2.27
N THR A 212 9.41 6.04 1.45
CA THR A 212 10.36 6.21 0.36
C THR A 212 11.73 6.68 0.83
N GLN A 213 11.80 7.32 1.99
CA GLN A 213 13.07 7.82 2.56
C GLN A 213 13.84 6.77 3.33
N THR A 214 13.14 5.94 4.09
CA THR A 214 13.78 4.95 4.99
C THR A 214 13.77 3.55 4.44
N HIS A 215 13.13 3.32 3.28
CA HIS A 215 12.97 2.02 2.62
C HIS A 215 12.37 0.96 3.55
N ALA A 216 11.46 1.36 4.42
CA ALA A 216 10.88 0.53 5.46
C ALA A 216 9.36 0.59 5.44
N LEU A 217 8.72 -0.40 6.07
CA LEU A 217 7.29 -0.39 6.31
C LEU A 217 6.97 0.21 7.67
N TYR A 218 5.91 0.98 7.73
CA TYR A 218 5.42 1.60 8.94
C TYR A 218 3.97 1.24 9.22
N LEU A 219 3.70 0.88 10.46
CA LEU A 219 2.35 0.76 10.98
C LEU A 219 1.90 2.14 11.47
N ILE A 220 0.79 2.63 10.93
CA ILE A 220 0.08 3.81 11.42
C ILE A 220 -1.14 3.34 12.20
N GLY A 221 -1.29 3.83 13.42
CA GLY A 221 -2.40 3.42 14.27
C GLY A 221 -2.60 4.31 15.50
N TRP A 222 -3.71 4.08 16.19
CA TRP A 222 -4.01 4.76 17.44
C TRP A 222 -3.33 4.02 18.61
N ASP A 223 -2.37 4.67 19.24
CA ASP A 223 -1.72 4.17 20.46
C ASP A 223 -2.62 4.50 21.66
N GLU A 224 -3.26 3.47 22.24
CA GLU A 224 -4.18 3.64 23.36
C GLU A 224 -3.46 4.18 24.61
N GLY A 225 -2.21 3.78 24.83
CA GLY A 225 -1.42 4.24 25.97
C GLY A 225 -0.98 5.71 25.86
N ARG A 226 -0.90 6.25 24.62
CA ARG A 226 -0.54 7.64 24.38
C ARG A 226 -1.71 8.53 23.94
N GLY A 227 -2.88 7.93 23.73
CA GLY A 227 -4.10 8.63 23.36
C GLY A 227 -4.00 9.41 22.03
N GLY A 228 -3.34 8.84 21.01
CA GLY A 228 -3.17 9.51 19.72
C GLY A 228 -2.64 8.64 18.60
N LEU A 229 -2.74 9.15 17.38
CA LEU A 229 -2.14 8.53 16.21
C LEU A 229 -0.62 8.51 16.36
N ARG A 230 0.00 7.39 16.00
CA ARG A 230 1.45 7.18 16.02
C ARG A 230 1.88 6.34 14.84
N THR A 231 3.14 6.52 14.49
CA THR A 231 3.82 5.79 13.43
C THR A 231 4.89 4.90 14.04
N PHE A 232 4.86 3.60 13.68
CA PHE A 232 5.77 2.58 14.19
C PHE A 232 6.50 1.92 13.05
N LYS A 233 7.83 2.01 13.01
CA LYS A 233 8.66 1.26 12.06
C LYS A 233 8.55 -0.23 12.35
N ILE A 234 8.10 -1.05 11.39
CA ILE A 234 7.78 -2.47 11.62
C ILE A 234 9.02 -3.27 12.04
N GLU A 235 10.20 -2.93 11.56
CA GLU A 235 11.47 -3.57 11.95
C GLU A 235 11.80 -3.39 13.46
N ARG A 236 11.20 -2.42 14.11
CA ARG A 236 11.38 -2.12 15.55
C ARG A 236 10.28 -2.65 16.43
N ILE A 237 9.36 -3.38 15.84
CA ILE A 237 8.27 -4.07 16.55
C ILE A 237 8.74 -5.49 16.87
N ALA A 238 8.51 -5.92 18.09
CA ALA A 238 8.74 -7.29 18.55
C ALA A 238 7.53 -7.79 19.34
N ASP A 239 7.43 -9.11 19.50
CA ASP A 239 6.40 -9.78 20.33
C ASP A 239 4.97 -9.33 19.98
N VAL A 240 4.63 -9.39 18.68
CA VAL A 240 3.28 -9.03 18.20
C VAL A 240 2.26 -10.04 18.72
N SER A 241 1.21 -9.53 19.35
CA SER A 241 0.05 -10.31 19.80
C SER A 241 -1.22 -9.68 19.24
N VAL A 242 -1.94 -10.40 18.40
CA VAL A 242 -3.25 -9.99 17.89
C VAL A 242 -4.30 -10.34 18.94
N THR A 243 -4.93 -9.33 19.53
CA THR A 243 -5.91 -9.53 20.59
C THR A 243 -7.30 -9.89 20.03
N PRO A 244 -8.21 -10.48 20.82
CA PRO A 244 -9.60 -10.68 20.40
C PRO A 244 -10.42 -9.38 20.35
N ARG A 245 -9.89 -8.26 20.87
CA ARG A 245 -10.59 -6.97 20.90
C ARG A 245 -10.67 -6.37 19.50
N ARG A 246 -11.88 -5.98 19.10
CA ARG A 246 -12.10 -5.23 17.86
C ARG A 246 -12.15 -3.73 18.13
N PHE A 247 -11.85 -2.94 17.12
CA PHE A 247 -11.98 -1.48 17.14
C PHE A 247 -12.84 -1.00 15.97
N GLU A 248 -13.42 0.17 16.09
CA GLU A 248 -14.07 0.85 14.98
C GLU A 248 -13.01 1.59 14.15
N PRO A 249 -13.07 1.52 12.81
CA PRO A 249 -12.15 2.27 11.95
C PRO A 249 -12.27 3.77 12.23
N PRO A 250 -11.19 4.54 11.96
CA PRO A 250 -11.24 5.99 12.09
C PRO A 250 -12.23 6.59 11.09
N GLU A 251 -12.67 7.81 11.37
CA GLU A 251 -13.50 8.57 10.42
C GLU A 251 -12.83 8.64 9.04
N PRO A 252 -13.60 8.46 7.96
CA PRO A 252 -13.07 8.54 6.60
C PRO A 252 -12.27 9.83 6.36
N GLY A 253 -11.11 9.71 5.73
CA GLY A 253 -10.23 10.85 5.45
C GLY A 253 -9.27 11.22 6.59
N THR A 254 -9.37 10.63 7.77
CA THR A 254 -8.48 10.92 8.90
C THR A 254 -7.02 10.58 8.57
N ILE A 255 -6.78 9.37 8.07
CA ILE A 255 -5.43 8.89 7.74
C ILE A 255 -4.88 9.60 6.51
N GLU A 256 -5.70 9.80 5.48
CA GLU A 256 -5.32 10.54 4.27
C GLU A 256 -4.97 12.00 4.58
N THR A 257 -5.68 12.62 5.52
CA THR A 257 -5.37 13.99 5.95
C THR A 257 -4.04 14.03 6.70
N MET A 258 -3.81 13.07 7.58
CA MET A 258 -2.54 12.92 8.29
C MET A 258 -1.38 12.73 7.31
N LEU A 259 -1.47 11.79 6.37
CA LEU A 259 -0.43 11.52 5.37
C LEU A 259 -0.16 12.73 4.46
N ARG A 260 -1.18 13.49 4.10
CA ARG A 260 -1.01 14.72 3.31
C ARG A 260 -0.24 15.81 4.03
N GLN A 261 -0.21 15.80 5.36
CA GLN A 261 0.54 16.76 6.17
C GLN A 261 1.95 16.28 6.48
N ALA A 262 2.20 14.97 6.43
CA ALA A 262 3.53 14.40 6.58
C ALA A 262 4.43 14.76 5.40
N TRP A 263 5.72 14.90 5.63
CA TRP A 263 6.68 14.92 4.53
C TRP A 263 6.79 13.55 3.85
N ASP A 264 6.89 12.48 4.64
CA ASP A 264 6.87 11.08 4.19
C ASP A 264 5.85 10.29 5.03
N ILE A 265 6.15 9.95 6.27
CA ILE A 265 5.32 9.11 7.15
C ILE A 265 5.00 9.76 8.49
N ILE A 266 5.89 10.60 9.03
CA ILE A 266 5.77 11.16 10.39
C ILE A 266 4.86 12.39 10.35
N ALA A 267 3.67 12.25 10.92
CA ALA A 267 2.67 13.32 10.98
C ALA A 267 2.18 13.62 12.40
N ASP A 268 2.90 13.16 13.43
CA ASP A 268 2.54 13.38 14.84
C ASP A 268 3.17 14.65 15.44
N GLN A 269 3.70 15.52 14.59
CA GLN A 269 4.28 16.80 14.96
C GLN A 269 3.37 17.97 14.54
N PRO A 270 3.44 19.12 15.22
CA PRO A 270 2.69 20.29 14.80
C PRO A 270 3.08 20.74 13.39
N PRO A 271 2.13 21.29 12.61
CA PRO A 271 2.42 21.80 11.28
C PRO A 271 3.40 22.98 11.36
N VAL A 272 4.35 22.99 10.41
CA VAL A 272 5.42 24.00 10.31
C VAL A 272 5.45 24.53 8.88
N GLU A 273 5.44 25.85 8.75
CA GLU A 273 5.68 26.49 7.46
C GLU A 273 7.19 26.48 7.15
N VAL A 274 7.52 25.95 5.99
CA VAL A 274 8.89 25.88 5.49
C VAL A 274 9.03 26.73 4.25
N GLU A 275 10.11 27.51 4.20
CA GLU A 275 10.50 28.32 3.07
C GLU A 275 11.96 28.05 2.70
N LEU A 276 12.16 27.61 1.45
CA LEU A 276 13.47 27.26 0.91
C LEU A 276 13.73 28.05 -0.37
N ARG A 277 14.97 28.48 -0.56
CA ARG A 277 15.43 29.08 -1.82
C ARG A 277 16.41 28.12 -2.46
N PHE A 278 16.13 27.75 -3.71
CA PHE A 278 17.01 26.91 -4.51
C PHE A 278 17.79 27.75 -5.52
N SER A 279 19.04 27.38 -5.77
CA SER A 279 19.89 28.01 -6.77
C SER A 279 19.32 27.85 -8.19
N ALA A 280 19.72 28.70 -9.11
CA ALA A 280 19.35 28.60 -10.53
C ALA A 280 19.79 27.26 -11.15
N ALA A 281 20.85 26.64 -10.63
CA ALA A 281 21.37 25.37 -11.14
C ALA A 281 20.40 24.20 -10.95
N VAL A 282 19.58 24.23 -9.89
CA VAL A 282 18.65 23.12 -9.55
C VAL A 282 17.20 23.52 -9.60
N ALA A 283 16.88 24.80 -9.80
CA ALA A 283 15.52 25.33 -9.78
C ALA A 283 14.57 24.57 -10.72
N GLY A 284 14.99 24.27 -11.94
CA GLY A 284 14.21 23.49 -12.91
C GLY A 284 13.87 22.10 -12.40
N ARG A 285 14.88 21.38 -11.86
CA ARG A 285 14.71 20.02 -11.32
C ARG A 285 13.78 19.98 -10.10
N VAL A 286 13.82 21.02 -9.26
CA VAL A 286 12.89 21.11 -8.10
C VAL A 286 11.47 21.38 -8.58
N ALA A 287 11.29 22.20 -9.61
CA ALA A 287 9.98 22.57 -10.14
C ALA A 287 9.29 21.44 -10.93
N GLU A 288 10.05 20.46 -11.46
CA GLU A 288 9.52 19.31 -12.21
C GLU A 288 8.68 18.33 -11.35
N ALA A 289 8.85 18.34 -10.02
CA ALA A 289 8.20 17.39 -9.13
C ALA A 289 7.30 18.07 -8.10
N ILE A 290 6.23 17.37 -7.74
CA ILE A 290 5.43 17.72 -6.56
C ILE A 290 6.03 16.96 -5.37
N TRP A 291 6.82 17.65 -4.56
CA TRP A 291 7.48 17.09 -3.37
C TRP A 291 6.53 16.99 -2.17
N HIS A 292 5.59 17.93 -2.07
CA HIS A 292 4.58 17.92 -1.01
C HIS A 292 3.26 18.51 -1.52
N SER A 293 2.13 17.99 -1.04
CA SER A 293 0.78 18.38 -1.49
C SER A 293 0.44 19.86 -1.26
N SER A 294 1.05 20.49 -0.26
CA SER A 294 0.86 21.92 0.07
C SER A 294 1.89 22.84 -0.59
N GLN A 295 2.82 22.30 -1.39
CA GLN A 295 3.89 23.12 -1.97
C GLN A 295 3.39 24.25 -2.85
N ARG A 296 4.10 25.35 -2.82
CA ARG A 296 3.98 26.48 -3.72
C ARG A 296 5.38 26.88 -4.19
N THR A 297 5.53 27.15 -5.46
CA THR A 297 6.82 27.55 -6.05
C THR A 297 6.66 28.90 -6.74
N GLU A 298 7.70 29.74 -6.63
CA GLU A 298 7.77 31.05 -7.23
C GLU A 298 9.18 31.23 -7.82
N ALA A 299 9.24 31.63 -9.11
CA ALA A 299 10.52 31.90 -9.75
C ALA A 299 11.09 33.23 -9.29
N GLY A 300 12.34 33.24 -8.86
CA GLY A 300 13.07 34.45 -8.52
C GLY A 300 13.67 35.15 -9.76
N PRO A 301 14.05 36.42 -9.64
CA PRO A 301 14.56 37.23 -10.75
C PRO A 301 15.87 36.70 -11.34
N ASP A 302 16.70 36.01 -10.53
CA ASP A 302 18.01 35.50 -10.91
C ASP A 302 17.99 34.01 -11.31
N GLY A 303 16.81 33.50 -11.71
CA GLY A 303 16.62 32.09 -12.04
C GLY A 303 16.53 31.16 -10.81
N THR A 304 16.59 31.71 -9.60
CA THR A 304 16.35 30.97 -8.36
C THR A 304 14.90 30.54 -8.24
N LEU A 305 14.62 29.56 -7.36
CA LEU A 305 13.27 29.10 -7.06
C LEU A 305 13.00 29.25 -5.57
N LEU A 306 11.93 29.93 -5.24
CA LEU A 306 11.39 29.95 -3.89
C LEU A 306 10.36 28.82 -3.76
N TRP A 307 10.57 27.93 -2.81
CA TRP A 307 9.69 26.80 -2.52
C TRP A 307 9.14 26.95 -1.10
N ARG A 308 7.83 26.80 -0.96
CA ARG A 308 7.13 26.89 0.34
C ARG A 308 6.22 25.69 0.50
N ALA A 309 6.12 25.16 1.73
CA ALA A 309 5.12 24.14 2.09
C ALA A 309 4.82 24.21 3.59
N THR A 310 3.67 23.67 3.98
CA THR A 310 3.31 23.42 5.38
C THR A 310 3.38 21.91 5.62
N VAL A 311 4.29 21.46 6.49
CA VAL A 311 4.55 20.05 6.78
C VAL A 311 4.42 19.74 8.26
N SER A 312 4.09 18.51 8.62
CA SER A 312 4.06 18.05 10.02
C SER A 312 5.46 17.79 10.54
N GLY A 313 6.07 18.83 11.11
CA GLY A 313 7.45 18.81 11.58
C GLY A 313 8.49 18.82 10.45
N THR A 314 9.75 18.85 10.82
CA THR A 314 10.86 19.00 9.88
C THR A 314 11.85 17.83 9.88
N ILE A 315 11.62 16.80 10.70
CA ILE A 315 12.58 15.69 10.89
C ILE A 315 12.86 14.96 9.56
N GLU A 316 11.83 14.62 8.83
CA GLU A 316 11.96 13.92 7.54
C GLU A 316 12.40 14.87 6.42
N LEU A 317 11.79 16.05 6.34
CA LEU A 317 12.13 17.09 5.37
C LEU A 317 13.61 17.47 5.42
N ARG A 318 14.20 17.49 6.60
CA ARG A 318 15.62 17.81 6.81
C ARG A 318 16.56 16.98 5.94
N LEU A 319 16.31 15.69 5.78
CA LEU A 319 17.14 14.81 4.95
C LEU A 319 17.08 15.22 3.48
N TRP A 320 15.90 15.57 3.01
CA TRP A 320 15.72 16.08 1.65
C TRP A 320 16.44 17.43 1.45
N VAL A 321 16.34 18.35 2.41
CA VAL A 321 17.06 19.62 2.37
C VAL A 321 18.59 19.38 2.29
N LEU A 322 19.13 18.51 3.15
CA LEU A 322 20.56 18.19 3.16
C LEU A 322 21.06 17.53 1.87
N SER A 323 20.18 16.83 1.11
CA SER A 323 20.55 16.18 -0.15
C SER A 323 20.84 17.16 -1.29
N TRP A 324 20.44 18.43 -1.15
CA TRP A 324 20.70 19.48 -2.14
C TRP A 324 22.03 20.21 -1.94
N GLY A 325 22.73 19.92 -0.85
CA GLY A 325 24.04 20.51 -0.57
C GLY A 325 23.96 22.03 -0.43
N ASP A 326 24.79 22.74 -1.20
CA ASP A 326 24.88 24.20 -1.22
C ASP A 326 23.87 24.86 -2.17
N ASP A 327 23.11 24.05 -2.91
CA ASP A 327 22.06 24.53 -3.83
C ASP A 327 20.76 24.92 -3.13
N VAL A 328 20.65 24.76 -1.81
CA VAL A 328 19.46 25.12 -1.03
C VAL A 328 19.79 26.02 0.15
N GLU A 329 19.01 27.08 0.29
CA GLU A 329 19.02 27.96 1.48
C GLU A 329 17.73 27.79 2.25
N VAL A 330 17.80 27.52 3.56
CA VAL A 330 16.63 27.48 4.43
C VAL A 330 16.32 28.90 4.91
N LEU A 331 15.19 29.47 4.44
CA LEU A 331 14.74 30.80 4.86
C LEU A 331 13.89 30.72 6.11
N ALA A 332 13.03 29.71 6.22
CA ALA A 332 12.20 29.43 7.39
C ALA A 332 11.96 27.90 7.52
N PRO A 333 11.75 27.38 8.73
CA PRO A 333 11.90 28.05 10.05
C PRO A 333 13.36 28.15 10.48
N THR A 334 13.65 29.06 11.40
CA THR A 334 14.98 29.24 11.96
C THR A 334 15.55 27.96 12.57
N ALA A 335 14.72 27.17 13.25
CA ALA A 335 15.16 25.90 13.85
C ALA A 335 15.72 24.91 12.81
N LEU A 336 15.06 24.76 11.66
CA LEU A 336 15.56 23.90 10.57
C LEU A 336 16.86 24.46 9.99
N ARG A 337 16.93 25.78 9.79
CA ARG A 337 18.15 26.44 9.29
C ARG A 337 19.34 26.21 10.20
N ASP A 338 19.15 26.36 11.49
CA ASP A 338 20.22 26.21 12.47
C ASP A 338 20.68 24.74 12.58
N ASP A 339 19.77 23.78 12.49
CA ASP A 339 20.09 22.35 12.47
C ASP A 339 20.86 21.94 11.20
N VAL A 340 20.44 22.43 10.03
CA VAL A 340 21.16 22.22 8.76
C VAL A 340 22.58 22.83 8.82
N ARG A 341 22.68 24.07 9.30
CA ARG A 341 23.98 24.76 9.48
C ARG A 341 24.92 23.97 10.40
N GLU A 342 24.42 23.52 11.55
CA GLU A 342 25.22 22.74 12.51
C GLU A 342 25.64 21.40 11.91
N THR A 343 24.79 20.78 11.08
CA THR A 343 25.12 19.54 10.38
C THR A 343 26.27 19.74 9.39
N TYR A 344 26.22 20.79 8.57
CA TYR A 344 27.31 21.10 7.64
C TYR A 344 28.60 21.49 8.39
N ARG A 345 28.50 22.24 9.49
CA ARG A 345 29.66 22.56 10.32
C ARG A 345 30.34 21.29 10.86
N ARG A 346 29.57 20.34 11.38
CA ARG A 346 30.10 19.05 11.84
C ARG A 346 30.68 18.20 10.70
N ALA A 347 30.03 18.23 9.53
CA ALA A 347 30.56 17.51 8.37
C ALA A 347 31.90 18.09 7.91
N LEU A 348 32.01 19.41 7.79
CA LEU A 348 33.24 20.09 7.40
C LEU A 348 34.40 19.78 8.38
N ALA A 349 34.12 19.79 9.70
CA ALA A 349 35.10 19.44 10.71
C ALA A 349 35.61 17.99 10.66
N ARG A 350 34.91 17.09 9.97
CA ARG A 350 35.33 15.69 9.73
C ARG A 350 36.09 15.52 8.42
N LEU A 351 36.04 16.48 7.53
CA LEU A 351 36.73 16.47 6.25
C LEU A 351 38.09 17.23 6.33
N SER A 352 38.23 18.04 7.39
CA SER A 352 39.51 18.75 7.74
C SER A 352 40.40 17.86 8.59
#